data_494e1e39cfe82eeefb31b30dd264998b
#
_entry.id   494e1e39cfe82eeefb31b30dd264998b
#
_cell.length_a   1.000
_cell.length_b   1.000
_cell.length_c   1.000
_cell.angle_alpha   90.00
_cell.angle_beta   90.00
_cell.angle_gamma   90.00
#
_symmetry.space_group_name_H-M   'P 1'
#
loop_
_entity.id
_entity.type
_entity.pdbx_description
1 polymer ?
#
loop_
_entity_poly.entity_id
_entity_poly.type
_entity_poly.pdbx_seq_one_letter_code
_entity_poly.pdbx_strand_id
1 'polypeptide(L)'
;GEMFRVTTLDLENVPKNEDGTGDYTQDFFEKPVNLTVSGQLEAEAMAMALGKVYTFGPTFRAEKSYDTRHAAEFWMIEPEMAFADLNTYMDTAEAMTKYVIRYLLDNCPDELAFFNQFFDKGLIERLELVANSDFARVSYTDAIELLKKNDDNFQYKVSWGIDLQTEHERYLTEQVFKKPVFVTDYPKEIKAFYMRMNEDGKTVAAMDC
;
A
#
# COMPACT_ATOMS: atom_id res chain seq x y z
N GLY A 1 4.68 9.24 -3.51
CA GLY A 1 4.84 8.80 -4.90
C GLY A 1 5.23 9.95 -5.82
N GLU A 2 5.92 9.65 -6.90
CA GLU A 2 6.20 10.63 -7.94
C GLU A 2 4.92 10.94 -8.73
N MET A 3 4.71 12.22 -9.05
CA MET A 3 3.47 12.69 -9.68
C MET A 3 3.63 12.90 -11.17
N PHE A 4 2.64 12.48 -11.96
CA PHE A 4 2.49 12.92 -13.34
C PHE A 4 1.98 14.36 -13.40
N ARG A 5 2.66 15.22 -14.16
CA ARG A 5 2.20 16.57 -14.45
C ARG A 5 1.14 16.53 -15.56
N VAL A 6 0.05 17.29 -15.36
CA VAL A 6 -0.98 17.53 -16.38
C VAL A 6 -0.86 18.96 -16.86
N THR A 7 -0.74 19.16 -18.18
CA THR A 7 -0.63 20.48 -18.78
C THR A 7 -1.13 20.45 -20.23
N THR A 8 -1.70 21.57 -20.68
CA THR A 8 -2.05 21.84 -22.06
C THR A 8 -1.01 22.71 -22.76
N LEU A 9 0.05 23.11 -22.04
CA LEU A 9 1.14 23.88 -22.64
C LEU A 9 1.95 22.99 -23.60
N ASP A 10 2.43 23.60 -24.68
CA ASP A 10 3.38 22.96 -25.58
C ASP A 10 4.72 22.75 -24.86
N LEU A 11 5.11 21.49 -24.66
CA LEU A 11 6.34 21.14 -23.96
C LEU A 11 7.62 21.55 -24.71
N GLU A 12 7.54 21.75 -26.03
CA GLU A 12 8.67 22.23 -26.84
C GLU A 12 8.84 23.77 -26.73
N ASN A 13 7.75 24.47 -26.40
CA ASN A 13 7.73 25.94 -26.31
C ASN A 13 6.99 26.42 -25.03
N VAL A 14 7.41 25.94 -23.86
CA VAL A 14 6.81 26.34 -22.58
C VAL A 14 7.01 27.85 -22.34
N PRO A 15 5.93 28.65 -22.19
CA PRO A 15 6.04 30.03 -21.78
C PRO A 15 6.82 30.19 -20.48
N LYS A 16 7.60 31.25 -20.34
CA LYS A 16 8.47 31.47 -19.19
C LYS A 16 8.12 32.77 -18.49
N ASN A 17 8.16 32.72 -17.16
CA ASN A 17 8.19 33.89 -16.29
C ASN A 17 9.55 34.61 -16.36
N GLU A 18 9.64 35.83 -15.83
CA GLU A 18 10.90 36.60 -15.77
C GLU A 18 12.02 35.85 -15.02
N ASP A 19 11.68 35.02 -14.05
CA ASP A 19 12.62 34.18 -13.26
C ASP A 19 13.03 32.87 -13.97
N GLY A 20 12.52 32.63 -15.19
CA GLY A 20 12.80 31.42 -15.98
C GLY A 20 11.94 30.21 -15.64
N THR A 21 11.04 30.28 -14.67
CA THR A 21 10.06 29.23 -14.38
C THR A 21 8.98 29.17 -15.46
N GLY A 22 8.23 28.07 -15.54
CA GLY A 22 7.12 27.95 -16.46
C GLY A 22 5.98 28.89 -16.12
N ASP A 23 5.49 29.63 -17.12
CA ASP A 23 4.29 30.46 -16.97
C ASP A 23 3.03 29.62 -17.19
N TYR A 24 2.41 29.18 -16.11
CA TYR A 24 1.18 28.38 -16.13
C TYR A 24 -0.11 29.21 -16.29
N THR A 25 -0.04 30.57 -16.35
CA THR A 25 -1.24 31.39 -16.57
C THR A 25 -1.90 31.13 -17.93
N GLN A 26 -1.13 30.56 -18.88
CA GLN A 26 -1.61 30.19 -20.21
C GLN A 26 -2.06 28.71 -20.29
N ASP A 27 -1.91 27.93 -19.21
CA ASP A 27 -2.41 26.57 -19.11
C ASP A 27 -3.93 26.57 -18.90
N PHE A 28 -4.60 25.46 -19.23
CA PHE A 28 -6.02 25.27 -18.98
C PHE A 28 -6.40 25.49 -17.49
N PHE A 29 -5.54 25.02 -16.58
CA PHE A 29 -5.77 25.16 -15.13
C PHE A 29 -5.24 26.47 -14.53
N GLU A 30 -4.54 27.29 -15.30
CA GLU A 30 -3.88 28.52 -14.86
C GLU A 30 -2.89 28.36 -13.70
N LYS A 31 -2.50 27.10 -13.39
CA LYS A 31 -1.58 26.71 -12.32
C LYS A 31 -1.01 25.32 -12.57
N PRO A 32 0.11 24.95 -11.91
CA PRO A 32 0.63 23.60 -11.94
C PRO A 32 -0.38 22.60 -11.35
N VAL A 33 -0.71 21.55 -12.11
CA VAL A 33 -1.63 20.49 -11.71
C VAL A 33 -0.99 19.14 -11.95
N ASN A 34 -1.29 18.16 -11.10
CA ASN A 34 -0.81 16.79 -11.24
C ASN A 34 -1.97 15.82 -11.13
N LEU A 35 -1.79 14.62 -11.66
CA LEU A 35 -2.65 13.49 -11.34
C LEU A 35 -2.46 13.10 -9.87
N THR A 36 -3.54 12.66 -9.22
CA THR A 36 -3.48 12.27 -7.81
C THR A 36 -2.67 10.99 -7.61
N VAL A 37 -1.90 10.92 -6.54
CA VAL A 37 -1.18 9.72 -6.10
C VAL A 37 -1.89 8.98 -4.96
N SER A 38 -2.90 9.61 -4.34
CA SER A 38 -3.71 9.08 -3.23
C SER A 38 -4.83 10.07 -2.92
N GLY A 39 -5.95 9.57 -2.42
CA GLY A 39 -7.05 10.38 -1.85
C GLY A 39 -6.90 10.62 -0.34
N GLN A 40 -5.81 10.18 0.27
CA GLN A 40 -5.61 10.17 1.72
C GLN A 40 -5.80 11.53 2.37
N LEU A 41 -5.12 12.58 1.86
CA LEU A 41 -5.12 13.90 2.52
C LEU A 41 -6.51 14.54 2.54
N GLU A 42 -7.26 14.41 1.44
CA GLU A 42 -8.63 14.90 1.35
C GLU A 42 -9.56 14.08 2.24
N ALA A 43 -9.38 12.74 2.27
CA ALA A 43 -10.16 11.85 3.12
C ALA A 43 -9.90 12.09 4.60
N GLU A 44 -8.65 12.34 5.04
CA GLU A 44 -8.34 12.70 6.42
C GLU A 44 -9.07 13.97 6.87
N ALA A 45 -9.11 15.01 6.02
CA ALA A 45 -9.88 16.22 6.33
C ALA A 45 -11.38 15.92 6.53
N MET A 46 -11.96 15.05 5.70
CA MET A 46 -13.36 14.63 5.82
C MET A 46 -13.58 13.70 7.02
N ALA A 47 -12.63 12.84 7.36
CA ALA A 47 -12.71 11.95 8.52
C ALA A 47 -12.82 12.72 9.84
N MET A 48 -12.22 13.92 9.94
CA MET A 48 -12.36 14.79 11.11
C MET A 48 -13.81 15.26 11.35
N ALA A 49 -14.63 15.33 10.32
CA ALA A 49 -16.03 15.70 10.43
C ALA A 49 -16.97 14.49 10.47
N LEU A 50 -16.68 13.45 9.68
CA LEU A 50 -17.56 12.31 9.45
C LEU A 50 -17.16 11.05 10.24
N GLY A 51 -15.99 11.05 10.85
CA GLY A 51 -15.45 9.96 11.68
C GLY A 51 -14.81 8.85 10.87
N LYS A 52 -15.54 8.23 9.93
CA LYS A 52 -15.05 7.16 9.06
C LYS A 52 -15.43 7.45 7.63
N VAL A 53 -14.46 7.47 6.76
CA VAL A 53 -14.64 7.71 5.32
C VAL A 53 -13.76 6.76 4.52
N TYR A 54 -13.96 6.71 3.22
CA TYR A 54 -13.01 6.07 2.31
C TYR A 54 -13.02 6.78 0.96
N THR A 55 -11.92 6.73 0.26
CA THR A 55 -11.86 7.02 -1.17
C THR A 55 -11.81 5.72 -1.96
N PHE A 56 -12.39 5.74 -3.15
CA PHE A 56 -12.30 4.66 -4.11
C PHE A 56 -12.20 5.26 -5.50
N GLY A 57 -11.04 5.18 -6.11
CA GLY A 57 -10.81 5.80 -7.41
C GLY A 57 -9.44 5.53 -8.00
N PRO A 58 -9.22 5.99 -9.23
CA PRO A 58 -7.94 5.84 -9.90
C PRO A 58 -6.87 6.72 -9.24
N THR A 59 -5.68 6.16 -9.14
CA THR A 59 -4.47 6.84 -8.67
C THR A 59 -3.34 6.61 -9.67
N PHE A 60 -2.40 7.57 -9.71
CA PHE A 60 -1.35 7.61 -10.71
C PHE A 60 -0.01 7.86 -10.03
N ARG A 61 0.97 6.98 -10.26
CA ARG A 61 2.31 7.14 -9.71
C ARG A 61 3.35 6.98 -10.80
N ALA A 62 4.21 8.00 -10.96
CA ALA A 62 5.25 8.06 -11.98
C ALA A 62 6.55 7.35 -11.56
N GLU A 63 6.46 6.41 -10.63
CA GLU A 63 7.59 5.63 -10.13
C GLU A 63 8.12 4.70 -11.23
N LYS A 64 9.44 4.71 -11.44
CA LYS A 64 10.10 3.84 -12.41
C LYS A 64 10.40 2.47 -11.80
N SER A 65 9.35 1.69 -11.57
CA SER A 65 9.46 0.29 -11.13
C SER A 65 9.10 -0.63 -12.29
N TYR A 66 9.96 -1.61 -12.57
CA TYR A 66 9.77 -2.59 -13.63
C TYR A 66 9.55 -3.99 -13.02
N ASP A 67 8.51 -4.12 -12.22
CA ASP A 67 8.14 -5.37 -11.59
C ASP A 67 6.66 -5.69 -11.82
N THR A 68 6.21 -6.85 -11.37
CA THR A 68 4.85 -7.34 -11.57
C THR A 68 3.82 -6.72 -10.59
N ARG A 69 4.26 -5.89 -9.65
CA ARG A 69 3.41 -5.32 -8.59
C ARG A 69 3.09 -3.85 -8.78
N HIS A 70 3.86 -3.13 -9.63
CA HIS A 70 3.71 -1.70 -9.83
C HIS A 70 3.09 -1.39 -11.20
N ALA A 71 1.99 -0.66 -11.18
CA ALA A 71 1.37 -0.06 -12.35
C ALA A 71 1.37 1.46 -12.22
N ALA A 72 1.44 2.18 -13.34
CA ALA A 72 1.41 3.64 -13.32
C ALA A 72 0.01 4.20 -13.03
N GLU A 73 -1.03 3.42 -13.30
CA GLU A 73 -2.44 3.69 -12.97
C GLU A 73 -3.03 2.47 -12.29
N PHE A 74 -3.72 2.68 -11.19
CA PHE A 74 -4.41 1.63 -10.44
C PHE A 74 -5.50 2.24 -9.56
N TRP A 75 -6.42 1.41 -9.08
CA TRP A 75 -7.47 1.83 -8.16
C TRP A 75 -7.11 1.45 -6.73
N MET A 76 -7.38 2.35 -5.79
CA MET A 76 -7.23 2.07 -4.36
C MET A 76 -8.56 2.21 -3.63
N ILE A 77 -8.74 1.38 -2.62
CA ILE A 77 -9.72 1.56 -1.55
C ILE A 77 -8.94 2.11 -0.36
N GLU A 78 -9.19 3.34 0.04
CA GLU A 78 -8.40 4.07 1.03
C GLU A 78 -9.30 4.51 2.20
N PRO A 79 -9.55 3.63 3.19
CA PRO A 79 -10.32 4.00 4.37
C PRO A 79 -9.52 4.88 5.33
N GLU A 80 -10.14 5.94 5.83
CA GLU A 80 -9.60 6.84 6.84
C GLU A 80 -10.54 6.90 8.05
N MET A 81 -9.98 6.72 9.24
CA MET A 81 -10.76 6.66 10.48
C MET A 81 -10.18 7.60 11.52
N ALA A 82 -10.95 8.62 11.91
CA ALA A 82 -10.59 9.48 13.02
C ALA A 82 -10.62 8.68 14.34
N PHE A 83 -9.68 9.00 15.25
CA PHE A 83 -9.56 8.41 16.59
C PHE A 83 -9.27 6.91 16.62
N ALA A 84 -8.83 6.32 15.52
CA ALA A 84 -8.41 4.92 15.46
C ALA A 84 -6.95 4.78 15.90
N ASP A 85 -6.67 3.70 16.62
CA ASP A 85 -5.31 3.23 16.87
C ASP A 85 -4.89 2.16 15.85
N LEU A 86 -3.64 1.69 15.95
CA LEU A 86 -3.10 0.69 15.06
C LEU A 86 -3.89 -0.64 15.13
N ASN A 87 -4.36 -1.05 16.32
CA ASN A 87 -5.14 -2.27 16.46
C ASN A 87 -6.49 -2.17 15.76
N THR A 88 -7.21 -1.08 15.97
CA THR A 88 -8.48 -0.79 15.28
C THR A 88 -8.29 -0.78 13.76
N TYR A 89 -7.17 -0.23 13.29
CA TYR A 89 -6.85 -0.20 11.87
C TYR A 89 -6.58 -1.61 11.32
N MET A 90 -5.78 -2.42 12.00
CA MET A 90 -5.54 -3.82 11.60
C MET A 90 -6.83 -4.65 11.58
N ASP A 91 -7.68 -4.53 12.61
CA ASP A 91 -8.98 -5.23 12.66
C ASP A 91 -9.86 -4.85 11.47
N THR A 92 -9.88 -3.57 11.11
CA THR A 92 -10.65 -3.09 9.95
C THR A 92 -10.08 -3.61 8.63
N ALA A 93 -8.76 -3.58 8.46
CA ALA A 93 -8.09 -4.06 7.25
C ALA A 93 -8.30 -5.57 7.07
N GLU A 94 -8.19 -6.36 8.14
CA GLU A 94 -8.48 -7.80 8.12
C GLU A 94 -9.95 -8.06 7.75
N ALA A 95 -10.89 -7.39 8.41
CA ALA A 95 -12.32 -7.56 8.16
C ALA A 95 -12.70 -7.17 6.72
N MET A 96 -12.16 -6.06 6.21
CA MET A 96 -12.37 -5.61 4.83
C MET A 96 -11.83 -6.62 3.82
N THR A 97 -10.61 -7.10 4.00
CA THR A 97 -9.99 -8.08 3.10
C THR A 97 -10.79 -9.37 3.06
N LYS A 98 -11.15 -9.91 4.21
CA LYS A 98 -11.99 -11.12 4.31
C LYS A 98 -13.37 -10.93 3.69
N TYR A 99 -13.99 -9.76 3.90
CA TYR A 99 -15.30 -9.45 3.31
C TYR A 99 -15.25 -9.47 1.78
N VAL A 100 -14.27 -8.78 1.18
CA VAL A 100 -14.13 -8.73 -0.28
C VAL A 100 -13.86 -10.12 -0.85
N ILE A 101 -12.98 -10.90 -0.23
CA ILE A 101 -12.65 -12.26 -0.69
C ILE A 101 -13.89 -13.17 -0.60
N ARG A 102 -14.61 -13.15 0.53
CA ARG A 102 -15.85 -13.94 0.67
C ARG A 102 -16.90 -13.54 -0.37
N TYR A 103 -17.06 -12.23 -0.61
CA TYR A 103 -17.97 -11.76 -1.64
C TYR A 103 -17.63 -12.34 -3.01
N LEU A 104 -16.35 -12.37 -3.39
CA LEU A 104 -15.90 -12.96 -4.65
C LEU A 104 -16.13 -14.48 -4.70
N LEU A 105 -15.81 -15.20 -3.62
CA LEU A 105 -16.05 -16.64 -3.53
C LEU A 105 -17.53 -17.00 -3.68
N ASP A 106 -18.41 -16.19 -3.11
CA ASP A 106 -19.87 -16.44 -3.11
C ASP A 106 -20.57 -15.99 -4.40
N ASN A 107 -20.07 -14.91 -5.04
CA ASN A 107 -20.78 -14.25 -6.14
C ASN A 107 -20.10 -14.35 -7.51
N CYS A 108 -18.83 -14.78 -7.57
CA CYS A 108 -18.06 -14.88 -8.82
C CYS A 108 -17.44 -16.28 -9.01
N PRO A 109 -18.19 -17.40 -8.78
CA PRO A 109 -17.61 -18.72 -8.83
C PRO A 109 -17.10 -19.14 -10.21
N ASP A 110 -17.76 -18.71 -11.28
CA ASP A 110 -17.39 -19.07 -12.66
C ASP A 110 -16.09 -18.37 -13.06
N GLU A 111 -15.93 -17.09 -12.74
CA GLU A 111 -14.72 -16.32 -12.99
C GLU A 111 -13.55 -16.88 -12.18
N LEU A 112 -13.77 -17.20 -10.90
CA LEU A 112 -12.74 -17.80 -10.06
C LEU A 112 -12.34 -19.19 -10.54
N ALA A 113 -13.28 -19.99 -11.00
CA ALA A 113 -12.97 -21.31 -11.60
C ALA A 113 -12.12 -21.15 -12.87
N PHE A 114 -12.47 -20.17 -13.72
CA PHE A 114 -11.69 -19.88 -14.92
C PHE A 114 -10.25 -19.45 -14.58
N PHE A 115 -10.07 -18.50 -13.66
CA PHE A 115 -8.74 -18.06 -13.24
C PHE A 115 -7.96 -19.19 -12.54
N ASN A 116 -8.61 -19.98 -11.70
CA ASN A 116 -7.98 -21.11 -11.01
C ASN A 116 -7.51 -22.20 -11.99
N GLN A 117 -8.25 -22.41 -13.08
CA GLN A 117 -7.90 -23.42 -14.07
C GLN A 117 -6.77 -22.96 -15.01
N PHE A 118 -6.83 -21.71 -15.50
CA PHE A 118 -5.98 -21.26 -16.61
C PHE A 118 -4.80 -20.40 -16.20
N PHE A 119 -4.86 -19.75 -15.03
CA PHE A 119 -3.84 -18.80 -14.60
C PHE A 119 -3.12 -19.21 -13.31
N ASP A 120 -3.86 -19.68 -12.29
CA ASP A 120 -3.30 -19.97 -10.98
C ASP A 120 -4.08 -21.10 -10.29
N LYS A 121 -3.58 -22.32 -10.43
CA LYS A 121 -4.23 -23.55 -9.92
C LYS A 121 -4.45 -23.60 -8.40
N GLY A 122 -3.81 -22.71 -7.63
CA GLY A 122 -3.98 -22.60 -6.18
C GLY A 122 -4.80 -21.40 -5.75
N LEU A 123 -5.44 -20.67 -6.68
CA LEU A 123 -6.11 -19.42 -6.39
C LEU A 123 -7.24 -19.57 -5.37
N ILE A 124 -8.18 -20.47 -5.61
CA ILE A 124 -9.37 -20.65 -4.75
C ILE A 124 -8.94 -21.11 -3.35
N GLU A 125 -8.06 -22.11 -3.26
CA GLU A 125 -7.54 -22.61 -1.97
C GLU A 125 -6.88 -21.49 -1.16
N ARG A 126 -6.10 -20.65 -1.82
CA ARG A 126 -5.44 -19.50 -1.18
C ARG A 126 -6.44 -18.43 -0.73
N LEU A 127 -7.46 -18.11 -1.52
CA LEU A 127 -8.52 -17.19 -1.15
C LEU A 127 -9.32 -17.72 0.05
N GLU A 128 -9.67 -19.01 0.06
CA GLU A 128 -10.34 -19.67 1.19
C GLU A 128 -9.47 -19.64 2.46
N LEU A 129 -8.17 -19.91 2.34
CA LEU A 129 -7.22 -19.79 3.45
C LEU A 129 -7.24 -18.39 4.05
N VAL A 130 -7.13 -17.35 3.21
CA VAL A 130 -7.14 -15.95 3.68
C VAL A 130 -8.47 -15.60 4.34
N ALA A 131 -9.61 -15.96 3.71
CA ALA A 131 -10.94 -15.65 4.22
C ALA A 131 -11.24 -16.30 5.58
N ASN A 132 -10.63 -17.46 5.87
CA ASN A 132 -10.90 -18.25 7.07
C ASN A 132 -9.80 -18.19 8.13
N SER A 133 -8.66 -17.54 7.87
CA SER A 133 -7.57 -17.39 8.82
C SER A 133 -7.73 -16.14 9.67
N ASP A 134 -7.33 -16.18 10.93
CA ASP A 134 -6.97 -14.97 11.67
C ASP A 134 -5.60 -14.51 11.24
N PHE A 135 -5.47 -13.24 10.92
CA PHE A 135 -4.20 -12.69 10.43
C PHE A 135 -3.20 -12.64 11.59
N ALA A 136 -1.97 -13.08 11.35
CA ALA A 136 -0.90 -12.95 12.32
C ALA A 136 -0.49 -11.48 12.46
N ARG A 137 0.02 -11.12 13.64
CA ARG A 137 0.58 -9.79 13.93
C ARG A 137 1.97 -9.97 14.51
N VAL A 138 2.93 -9.29 13.93
CA VAL A 138 4.34 -9.35 14.35
C VAL A 138 4.97 -7.98 14.23
N SER A 139 5.78 -7.58 15.22
CA SER A 139 6.55 -6.35 15.08
C SER A 139 7.63 -6.49 14.00
N TYR A 140 8.01 -5.40 13.37
CA TYR A 140 9.13 -5.39 12.41
C TYR A 140 10.41 -5.94 13.07
N THR A 141 10.68 -5.57 14.31
CA THR A 141 11.85 -6.06 15.04
C THR A 141 11.83 -7.58 15.21
N ASP A 142 10.69 -8.15 15.63
CA ASP A 142 10.57 -9.61 15.76
C ASP A 142 10.60 -10.31 14.39
N ALA A 143 10.00 -9.69 13.37
CA ALA A 143 10.07 -10.19 12.00
C ALA A 143 11.52 -10.29 11.50
N ILE A 144 12.33 -9.27 11.75
CA ILE A 144 13.78 -9.29 11.43
C ILE A 144 14.48 -10.44 12.15
N GLU A 145 14.19 -10.69 13.42
CA GLU A 145 14.81 -11.81 14.16
C GLU A 145 14.36 -13.19 13.62
N LEU A 146 13.13 -13.29 13.13
CA LEU A 146 12.66 -14.51 12.45
C LEU A 146 13.37 -14.72 11.10
N LEU A 147 13.51 -13.63 10.32
CA LEU A 147 14.15 -13.66 9.00
C LEU A 147 15.64 -13.99 9.10
N LYS A 148 16.36 -13.44 10.09
CA LYS A 148 17.78 -13.73 10.32
C LYS A 148 18.09 -15.22 10.47
N LYS A 149 17.14 -16.02 10.95
CA LYS A 149 17.30 -17.47 11.07
C LYS A 149 17.44 -18.18 9.72
N ASN A 150 17.05 -17.52 8.63
CA ASN A 150 17.09 -18.04 7.27
C ASN A 150 17.92 -17.15 6.32
N ASP A 151 18.71 -16.23 6.84
CA ASP A 151 19.41 -15.18 6.09
C ASP A 151 20.30 -15.73 4.97
N ASP A 152 20.93 -16.89 5.20
CA ASP A 152 21.81 -17.53 4.20
C ASP A 152 21.10 -17.89 2.89
N ASN A 153 19.79 -18.08 2.95
CA ASN A 153 18.95 -18.45 1.81
C ASN A 153 18.33 -17.26 1.08
N PHE A 154 18.49 -16.04 1.59
CA PHE A 154 17.97 -14.83 0.97
C PHE A 154 18.99 -14.17 0.03
N GLN A 155 18.49 -13.64 -1.08
CA GLN A 155 19.28 -12.81 -2.00
C GLN A 155 19.65 -11.48 -1.33
N TYR A 156 18.69 -10.87 -0.64
CA TYR A 156 18.86 -9.62 0.09
C TYR A 156 19.04 -9.90 1.58
N LYS A 157 20.24 -9.57 2.09
CA LYS A 157 20.61 -9.84 3.48
C LYS A 157 19.79 -9.04 4.47
N VAL A 158 19.47 -9.67 5.58
CA VAL A 158 18.56 -9.13 6.61
C VAL A 158 19.33 -8.35 7.67
N SER A 159 18.96 -7.09 7.83
CA SER A 159 19.41 -6.27 8.96
C SER A 159 18.29 -5.35 9.42
N TRP A 160 18.33 -4.91 10.66
CA TRP A 160 17.34 -3.96 11.15
C TRP A 160 17.46 -2.61 10.42
N GLY A 161 16.35 -2.07 9.95
CA GLY A 161 16.29 -0.80 9.22
C GLY A 161 16.21 -0.93 7.69
N ILE A 162 16.20 -2.15 7.15
CA ILE A 162 16.00 -2.38 5.70
C ILE A 162 14.51 -2.39 5.32
N ASP A 163 14.21 -2.04 4.07
CA ASP A 163 12.91 -2.37 3.48
C ASP A 163 12.81 -3.88 3.25
N LEU A 164 11.73 -4.49 3.74
CA LEU A 164 11.46 -5.90 3.50
C LEU A 164 11.23 -6.15 2.00
N GLN A 165 11.94 -7.11 1.46
CA GLN A 165 11.79 -7.52 0.07
C GLN A 165 10.72 -8.62 -0.06
N THR A 166 10.20 -8.81 -1.26
CA THR A 166 9.20 -9.85 -1.55
C THR A 166 9.57 -11.24 -1.00
N GLU A 167 10.84 -11.63 -1.06
CA GLU A 167 11.30 -12.92 -0.53
C GLU A 167 11.17 -13.00 0.99
N HIS A 168 11.41 -11.88 1.71
CA HIS A 168 11.24 -11.79 3.16
C HIS A 168 9.77 -11.92 3.56
N GLU A 169 8.90 -11.17 2.89
CA GLU A 169 7.45 -11.21 3.11
C GLU A 169 6.87 -12.61 2.85
N ARG A 170 7.27 -13.23 1.74
CA ARG A 170 6.85 -14.59 1.40
C ARG A 170 7.35 -15.61 2.41
N TYR A 171 8.56 -15.49 2.91
CA TYR A 171 9.08 -16.38 3.93
C TYR A 171 8.25 -16.28 5.23
N LEU A 172 7.93 -15.06 5.67
CA LEU A 172 7.07 -14.85 6.83
C LEU A 172 5.67 -15.47 6.63
N THR A 173 5.03 -15.18 5.50
CA THR A 173 3.65 -15.61 5.24
C THR A 173 3.53 -17.11 4.91
N GLU A 174 4.44 -17.65 4.08
CA GLU A 174 4.32 -19.02 3.55
C GLU A 174 5.04 -20.06 4.41
N GLN A 175 6.13 -19.68 5.09
CA GLN A 175 6.96 -20.64 5.85
C GLN A 175 6.78 -20.51 7.36
N VAL A 176 6.78 -19.29 7.88
CA VAL A 176 6.72 -19.06 9.33
C VAL A 176 5.30 -19.12 9.85
N PHE A 177 4.42 -18.24 9.38
CA PHE A 177 3.06 -18.10 9.90
C PHE A 177 2.02 -18.95 9.14
N LYS A 178 2.27 -19.27 7.86
CA LYS A 178 1.38 -20.00 6.95
C LYS A 178 -0.03 -19.39 6.84
N LYS A 179 -0.10 -18.08 6.90
CA LYS A 179 -1.31 -17.25 6.83
C LYS A 179 -0.95 -15.79 6.58
N PRO A 180 -1.92 -14.91 6.29
CA PRO A 180 -1.65 -13.48 6.18
C PRO A 180 -1.04 -12.92 7.46
N VAL A 181 -0.14 -11.94 7.32
CA VAL A 181 0.64 -11.39 8.43
C VAL A 181 0.62 -9.86 8.35
N PHE A 182 0.27 -9.21 9.45
CA PHE A 182 0.57 -7.80 9.66
C PHE A 182 1.96 -7.67 10.27
N VAL A 183 2.84 -6.94 9.60
CA VAL A 183 4.11 -6.47 10.17
C VAL A 183 3.90 -5.04 10.62
N THR A 184 4.22 -4.75 11.89
CA THR A 184 3.94 -3.45 12.53
C THR A 184 5.21 -2.79 13.07
N ASP A 185 5.09 -1.55 13.49
CA ASP A 185 6.12 -0.83 14.23
C ASP A 185 7.46 -0.78 13.48
N TYR A 186 7.38 -0.27 12.26
CA TYR A 186 8.52 -0.11 11.36
C TYR A 186 9.49 0.97 11.83
N PRO A 187 10.79 0.88 11.50
CA PRO A 187 11.73 1.97 11.67
C PRO A 187 11.24 3.25 11.01
N LYS A 188 11.34 4.38 11.71
CA LYS A 188 10.87 5.69 11.22
C LYS A 188 11.57 6.14 9.94
N GLU A 189 12.81 5.70 9.73
CA GLU A 189 13.65 6.09 8.61
C GLU A 189 13.17 5.53 7.27
N ILE A 190 12.41 4.42 7.29
CA ILE A 190 11.91 3.74 6.08
C ILE A 190 10.41 3.91 5.85
N LYS A 191 9.75 4.75 6.65
CA LYS A 191 8.33 5.07 6.49
C LYS A 191 8.12 6.57 6.31
N ALA A 192 6.92 6.95 5.86
CA ALA A 192 6.58 8.34 5.62
C ALA A 192 6.66 9.20 6.90
N PHE A 193 7.08 10.45 6.75
CA PHE A 193 7.34 11.38 7.86
C PHE A 193 6.12 11.67 8.74
N TYR A 194 4.90 11.48 8.23
CA TYR A 194 3.65 11.73 8.93
C TYR A 194 3.16 10.52 9.76
N MET A 195 3.84 9.38 9.71
CA MET A 195 3.49 8.22 10.53
C MET A 195 3.67 8.55 12.01
N ARG A 196 2.71 8.10 12.83
CA ARG A 196 2.72 8.34 14.28
C ARG A 196 3.93 7.67 14.92
N MET A 197 4.77 8.46 15.59
CA MET A 197 5.92 7.98 16.35
C MET A 197 5.48 7.15 17.56
N ASN A 198 6.11 6.00 17.78
CA ASN A 198 5.98 5.21 18.98
C ASN A 198 6.79 5.82 20.14
N GLU A 199 6.51 5.38 21.37
CA GLU A 199 7.17 5.90 22.59
C GLU A 199 8.68 5.62 22.63
N ASP A 200 9.15 4.63 21.89
CA ASP A 200 10.58 4.29 21.78
C ASP A 200 11.42 5.32 21.01
N GLY A 201 10.76 6.26 20.32
CA GLY A 201 11.40 7.29 19.48
C GLY A 201 12.13 6.76 18.25
N LYS A 202 12.03 5.48 17.94
CA LYS A 202 12.72 4.78 16.85
C LYS A 202 11.78 4.19 15.82
N THR A 203 10.62 3.73 16.26
CA THR A 203 9.61 3.10 15.40
C THR A 203 8.37 3.96 15.24
N VAL A 204 7.58 3.64 14.23
CA VAL A 204 6.30 4.30 13.95
C VAL A 204 5.17 3.28 13.89
N ALA A 205 3.97 3.71 14.29
CA ALA A 205 2.75 2.91 14.27
C ALA A 205 2.23 2.73 12.83
N ALA A 206 3.05 2.11 11.99
CA ALA A 206 2.72 1.71 10.62
C ALA A 206 2.51 0.21 10.56
N MET A 207 1.76 -0.25 9.57
CA MET A 207 1.60 -1.68 9.28
C MET A 207 1.60 -1.93 7.78
N ASP A 208 2.14 -3.08 7.39
CA ASP A 208 1.96 -3.69 6.06
C ASP A 208 1.35 -5.09 6.25
N CYS A 209 0.47 -5.48 5.33
CA CYS A 209 -0.17 -6.79 5.33
C CYS A 209 0.30 -7.61 4.12
#